data_9676971d01306d2cd220887f1a784ebf
#
_entry.id   9676971d01306d2cd220887f1a784ebf
#
_cell.length_a   1.000
_cell.length_b   1.000
_cell.length_c   1.000
_cell.angle_alpha   90.00
_cell.angle_beta   90.00
_cell.angle_gamma   90.00
#
_symmetry.space_group_name_H-M   'P 1'
#
loop_
_entity.id
_entity.type
_entity.pdbx_description
1 polymer ?
#
loop_
_entity_poly.entity_id
_entity_poly.type
_entity_poly.pdbx_seq_one_letter_code
_entity_poly.pdbx_strand_id
1 'polypeptide(L)'
;MSTVDTGSTDQSVEIARAGGARVLHFDWINDFSTAKNFALDAATGDWIVFPDADEYFTEESNPRVRPLLEEYDAHPYLDGFIVHLVNIDVDTGALLGTSAEVQRIFRRAPHIRFVGSIHEHIENLSGDTARQMMIAPGLTLYHTGYSPRIIKGKSQRDLELLLARRARGESAKLDEYHLMDCYYTLEDYPQAAHYARLARDSADRPVGSENRPHAVLLQSLILMGASDAEIREAYDAARAALPEKADYPLIYGTYAWDQSYFMTACAAYAEGIRLHEEHYREGDFSAVLLPTAYMRLGEAALMRNAREEAILSAEHALRLNPRHAPLLAAFLRIMAAVDADDAALIEILNGIYDREADAAFLATVLAGADVPLAALYYDRRSTAKFSPRRRLLLAGEANAAAASLIEEMECAAAVGAACGTMLSHEQQSALAMLLPRSCTEVLAAPEAQRMLRRVARLAEVRQ
;
A
#
# COMPACT_ATOMS: atom_id res chain seq x y z
N MET A 1 -26.46 -19.37 -1.05
CA MET A 1 -25.13 -19.08 -1.60
C MET A 1 -24.48 -20.39 -2.03
N SER A 2 -23.79 -20.43 -3.17
CA SER A 2 -22.98 -21.57 -3.60
C SER A 2 -21.52 -21.12 -3.74
N THR A 3 -20.59 -22.00 -3.38
CA THR A 3 -19.15 -21.79 -3.53
C THR A 3 -18.57 -22.96 -4.30
N VAL A 4 -17.70 -22.69 -5.27
CA VAL A 4 -16.96 -23.74 -5.98
C VAL A 4 -15.55 -23.79 -5.43
N ASP A 5 -15.19 -24.93 -4.85
CA ASP A 5 -13.85 -25.23 -4.40
C ASP A 5 -13.06 -25.89 -5.53
N THR A 6 -11.90 -25.36 -5.83
CA THR A 6 -11.01 -25.85 -6.91
C THR A 6 -9.80 -26.60 -6.38
N GLY A 7 -9.85 -27.08 -5.12
CA GLY A 7 -8.80 -27.87 -4.49
C GLY A 7 -8.09 -27.12 -3.35
N SER A 8 -8.83 -26.40 -2.52
CA SER A 8 -8.29 -25.75 -1.32
C SER A 8 -7.68 -26.76 -0.36
N THR A 9 -6.50 -26.43 0.16
CA THR A 9 -5.74 -27.25 1.13
C THR A 9 -5.78 -26.67 2.56
N ASP A 10 -6.49 -25.56 2.73
CA ASP A 10 -6.69 -24.86 3.99
C ASP A 10 -8.13 -25.02 4.50
N GLN A 11 -8.55 -24.19 5.45
CA GLN A 11 -9.90 -24.24 6.05
C GLN A 11 -10.99 -23.57 5.19
N SER A 12 -10.74 -23.22 3.92
CA SER A 12 -11.70 -22.49 3.06
C SER A 12 -13.04 -23.22 2.91
N VAL A 13 -12.99 -24.55 2.74
CA VAL A 13 -14.19 -25.39 2.60
C VAL A 13 -15.02 -25.42 3.87
N GLU A 14 -14.37 -25.59 5.02
CA GLU A 14 -15.02 -25.59 6.33
C GLU A 14 -15.65 -24.24 6.65
N ILE A 15 -14.95 -23.15 6.38
CA ILE A 15 -15.46 -21.78 6.59
C ILE A 15 -16.69 -21.53 5.70
N ALA A 16 -16.64 -21.91 4.43
CA ALA A 16 -17.75 -21.75 3.50
C ALA A 16 -18.99 -22.53 3.97
N ARG A 17 -18.82 -23.78 4.42
CA ARG A 17 -19.92 -24.59 4.97
C ARG A 17 -20.48 -24.02 6.26
N ALA A 18 -19.62 -23.56 7.16
CA ALA A 18 -20.03 -22.92 8.41
C ALA A 18 -20.83 -21.63 8.16
N GLY A 19 -20.49 -20.89 7.09
CA GLY A 19 -21.24 -19.73 6.58
C GLY A 19 -22.55 -20.08 5.85
N GLY A 20 -22.93 -21.35 5.79
CA GLY A 20 -24.17 -21.82 5.15
C GLY A 20 -24.10 -21.92 3.61
N ALA A 21 -22.91 -21.93 3.05
CA ALA A 21 -22.75 -22.10 1.60
C ALA A 21 -22.89 -23.59 1.19
N ARG A 22 -23.53 -23.81 0.04
CA ARG A 22 -23.44 -25.08 -0.69
C ARG A 22 -22.08 -25.12 -1.39
N VAL A 23 -21.18 -25.99 -0.91
CA VAL A 23 -19.86 -26.17 -1.52
C VAL A 23 -19.92 -27.24 -2.60
N LEU A 24 -19.48 -26.87 -3.80
CA LEU A 24 -19.32 -27.72 -4.96
C LEU A 24 -17.82 -27.91 -5.21
N HIS A 25 -17.42 -29.07 -5.69
CA HIS A 25 -16.02 -29.35 -6.02
C HIS A 25 -15.83 -29.39 -7.55
N PHE A 26 -14.74 -28.77 -8.00
CA PHE A 26 -14.33 -28.73 -9.39
C PHE A 26 -12.81 -28.93 -9.47
N ASP A 27 -12.38 -29.94 -10.23
CA ASP A 27 -10.93 -30.18 -10.41
C ASP A 27 -10.31 -29.04 -11.22
N TRP A 28 -9.28 -28.42 -10.66
CA TRP A 28 -8.62 -27.29 -11.32
C TRP A 28 -7.91 -27.70 -12.60
N ILE A 29 -8.30 -27.09 -13.73
CA ILE A 29 -7.79 -27.39 -15.07
C ILE A 29 -7.04 -26.22 -15.72
N ASN A 30 -6.58 -25.24 -14.94
CA ASN A 30 -5.93 -24.00 -15.41
C ASN A 30 -6.84 -23.13 -16.30
N ASP A 31 -8.13 -23.10 -16.00
CA ASP A 31 -9.15 -22.33 -16.70
C ASP A 31 -10.17 -21.77 -15.71
N PHE A 32 -10.07 -20.46 -15.47
CA PHE A 32 -10.97 -19.75 -14.56
C PHE A 32 -12.40 -19.69 -15.13
N SER A 33 -12.56 -19.48 -16.44
CA SER A 33 -13.91 -19.38 -17.04
C SER A 33 -14.68 -20.69 -16.89
N THR A 34 -14.04 -21.82 -17.06
CA THR A 34 -14.69 -23.13 -16.89
C THR A 34 -15.14 -23.34 -15.45
N ALA A 35 -14.30 -23.02 -14.47
CA ALA A 35 -14.66 -23.11 -13.05
C ALA A 35 -15.81 -22.15 -12.68
N LYS A 36 -15.76 -20.89 -13.16
CA LYS A 36 -16.83 -19.92 -12.93
C LYS A 36 -18.14 -20.31 -13.64
N ASN A 37 -18.08 -20.83 -14.85
CA ASN A 37 -19.26 -21.34 -15.56
C ASN A 37 -19.89 -22.55 -14.86
N PHE A 38 -19.11 -23.42 -14.26
CA PHE A 38 -19.62 -24.51 -13.43
C PHE A 38 -20.42 -23.98 -12.23
N ALA A 39 -19.97 -22.87 -11.62
CA ALA A 39 -20.73 -22.19 -10.58
C ALA A 39 -22.02 -21.56 -11.10
N LEU A 40 -22.01 -20.96 -12.30
CA LEU A 40 -23.20 -20.39 -12.93
C LEU A 40 -24.26 -21.48 -13.23
N ASP A 41 -23.82 -22.65 -13.68
CA ASP A 41 -24.74 -23.77 -13.99
C ASP A 41 -25.42 -24.33 -12.73
N ALA A 42 -24.76 -24.20 -11.59
CA ALA A 42 -25.31 -24.61 -10.30
C ALA A 42 -26.21 -23.56 -9.64
N ALA A 43 -26.23 -22.33 -10.16
CA ALA A 43 -27.02 -21.23 -9.62
C ALA A 43 -28.49 -21.36 -10.00
N THR A 44 -29.40 -21.01 -9.09
CA THR A 44 -30.86 -21.14 -9.27
C THR A 44 -31.63 -19.82 -9.15
N GLY A 45 -30.99 -18.74 -8.71
CA GLY A 45 -31.63 -17.42 -8.60
C GLY A 45 -31.74 -16.71 -9.94
N ASP A 46 -32.55 -15.68 -10.03
CA ASP A 46 -32.75 -14.87 -11.24
C ASP A 46 -31.61 -13.90 -11.47
N TRP A 47 -30.98 -13.46 -10.39
CA TRP A 47 -29.79 -12.66 -10.37
C TRP A 47 -28.58 -13.44 -9.87
N ILE A 48 -27.44 -13.19 -10.46
CA ILE A 48 -26.13 -13.66 -10.04
C ILE A 48 -25.40 -12.51 -9.36
N VAL A 49 -24.91 -12.74 -8.15
CA VAL A 49 -23.95 -11.89 -7.45
C VAL A 49 -22.68 -12.72 -7.29
N PHE A 50 -21.63 -12.37 -8.02
CA PHE A 50 -20.44 -13.18 -8.19
C PHE A 50 -19.16 -12.42 -7.78
N PRO A 51 -18.95 -12.20 -6.48
CA PRO A 51 -17.64 -11.72 -6.01
C PRO A 51 -16.61 -12.84 -6.10
N ASP A 52 -15.36 -12.48 -6.33
CA ASP A 52 -14.24 -13.39 -6.19
C ASP A 52 -13.97 -13.68 -4.69
N ALA A 53 -13.22 -14.73 -4.37
CA ALA A 53 -13.02 -15.17 -2.97
C ALA A 53 -12.25 -14.15 -2.10
N ASP A 54 -11.55 -13.22 -2.73
CA ASP A 54 -10.80 -12.12 -2.12
C ASP A 54 -11.55 -10.78 -2.18
N GLU A 55 -12.88 -10.82 -2.48
CA GLU A 55 -13.77 -9.66 -2.55
C GLU A 55 -14.94 -9.77 -1.58
N TYR A 56 -15.35 -8.64 -1.02
CA TYR A 56 -16.55 -8.54 -0.18
C TYR A 56 -17.18 -7.14 -0.23
N PHE A 57 -18.50 -7.08 -0.10
CA PHE A 57 -19.21 -5.81 0.01
C PHE A 57 -18.88 -5.11 1.32
N THR A 58 -18.76 -3.78 1.29
CA THR A 58 -18.63 -3.00 2.52
C THR A 58 -19.82 -3.19 3.44
N GLU A 59 -19.69 -2.87 4.74
CA GLU A 59 -20.79 -2.98 5.70
C GLU A 59 -22.00 -2.14 5.29
N GLU A 60 -21.78 -0.99 4.66
CA GLU A 60 -22.83 -0.11 4.16
C GLU A 60 -23.47 -0.65 2.88
N SER A 61 -22.69 -1.31 2.02
CA SER A 61 -23.16 -1.82 0.72
C SER A 61 -23.93 -3.14 0.84
N ASN A 62 -23.47 -4.04 1.72
CA ASN A 62 -24.01 -5.39 1.82
C ASN A 62 -25.56 -5.43 2.02
N PRO A 63 -26.18 -4.65 2.93
CA PRO A 63 -27.63 -4.65 3.10
C PRO A 63 -28.39 -4.04 1.91
N ARG A 64 -27.73 -3.31 1.01
CA ARG A 64 -28.35 -2.64 -0.15
C ARG A 64 -28.43 -3.53 -1.38
N VAL A 65 -27.65 -4.61 -1.44
CA VAL A 65 -27.60 -5.49 -2.63
C VAL A 65 -28.97 -6.05 -2.97
N ARG A 66 -29.67 -6.68 -2.01
CA ARG A 66 -30.98 -7.29 -2.25
C ARG A 66 -32.05 -6.25 -2.61
N PRO A 67 -32.23 -5.14 -1.88
CA PRO A 67 -33.17 -4.07 -2.27
C PRO A 67 -32.93 -3.53 -3.69
N LEU A 68 -31.67 -3.35 -4.08
CA LEU A 68 -31.33 -2.91 -5.43
C LEU A 68 -31.83 -3.92 -6.49
N LEU A 69 -31.59 -5.21 -6.27
CA LEU A 69 -32.04 -6.26 -7.21
C LEU A 69 -33.57 -6.33 -7.29
N GLU A 70 -34.27 -6.19 -6.18
CA GLU A 70 -35.74 -6.17 -6.13
C GLU A 70 -36.33 -4.95 -6.83
N GLU A 71 -35.71 -3.76 -6.67
CA GLU A 71 -36.10 -2.53 -7.36
C GLU A 71 -36.01 -2.66 -8.90
N TYR A 72 -34.92 -3.27 -9.37
CA TYR A 72 -34.65 -3.38 -10.82
C TYR A 72 -35.11 -4.71 -11.45
N ASP A 73 -35.74 -5.59 -10.70
CA ASP A 73 -36.21 -6.89 -11.20
C ASP A 73 -37.22 -6.75 -12.33
N ALA A 74 -38.09 -5.75 -12.25
CA ALA A 74 -39.10 -5.45 -13.27
C ALA A 74 -38.53 -4.79 -14.53
N HIS A 75 -37.22 -4.51 -14.61
CA HIS A 75 -36.61 -3.86 -15.77
C HIS A 75 -35.94 -4.91 -16.69
N PRO A 76 -36.63 -5.45 -17.68
CA PRO A 76 -36.15 -6.59 -18.48
C PRO A 76 -34.95 -6.25 -19.37
N TYR A 77 -34.70 -4.97 -19.62
CA TYR A 77 -33.59 -4.50 -20.45
C TYR A 77 -32.29 -4.34 -19.70
N LEU A 78 -32.31 -4.39 -18.34
CA LEU A 78 -31.11 -4.28 -17.53
C LEU A 78 -30.50 -5.67 -17.35
N ASP A 79 -29.30 -5.87 -17.90
CA ASP A 79 -28.58 -7.14 -17.84
C ASP A 79 -27.72 -7.28 -16.59
N GLY A 80 -27.32 -6.17 -15.94
CA GLY A 80 -26.51 -6.21 -14.74
C GLY A 80 -26.02 -4.87 -14.26
N PHE A 81 -25.17 -4.93 -13.26
CA PHE A 81 -24.59 -3.76 -12.60
C PHE A 81 -23.07 -3.83 -12.61
N ILE A 82 -22.48 -2.68 -12.85
CA ILE A 82 -21.08 -2.41 -12.61
C ILE A 82 -20.96 -1.90 -11.19
N VAL A 83 -20.07 -2.51 -10.40
CA VAL A 83 -19.87 -2.20 -8.99
C VAL A 83 -18.50 -1.56 -8.82
N HIS A 84 -18.42 -0.54 -8.00
CA HIS A 84 -17.16 0.08 -7.63
C HIS A 84 -16.34 -0.88 -6.74
N LEU A 85 -15.11 -1.19 -7.15
CA LEU A 85 -14.19 -2.06 -6.44
C LEU A 85 -12.99 -1.26 -5.95
N VAL A 86 -12.72 -1.32 -4.66
CA VAL A 86 -11.61 -0.60 -4.01
C VAL A 86 -10.60 -1.61 -3.47
N ASN A 87 -9.34 -1.46 -3.87
CA ASN A 87 -8.26 -2.32 -3.39
C ASN A 87 -7.79 -1.90 -2.01
N ILE A 88 -7.75 -2.85 -1.09
CA ILE A 88 -7.28 -2.66 0.28
C ILE A 88 -6.20 -3.68 0.62
N ASP A 89 -5.30 -3.31 1.52
CA ASP A 89 -4.32 -4.22 2.08
C ASP A 89 -4.96 -5.16 3.11
N VAL A 90 -4.83 -6.46 2.92
CA VAL A 90 -5.46 -7.48 3.79
C VAL A 90 -4.94 -7.46 5.23
N ASP A 91 -3.69 -7.04 5.42
CA ASP A 91 -3.04 -7.08 6.73
C ASP A 91 -3.33 -5.81 7.55
N THR A 92 -3.53 -4.67 6.88
CA THR A 92 -3.68 -3.36 7.53
C THR A 92 -5.05 -2.72 7.31
N GLY A 93 -5.82 -3.17 6.33
CA GLY A 93 -7.06 -2.53 5.89
C GLY A 93 -6.86 -1.19 5.17
N ALA A 94 -5.60 -0.79 4.92
CA ALA A 94 -5.30 0.48 4.27
C ALA A 94 -5.71 0.46 2.79
N LEU A 95 -6.20 1.59 2.28
CA LEU A 95 -6.48 1.78 0.86
C LEU A 95 -5.17 1.72 0.05
N LEU A 96 -5.16 0.94 -1.02
CA LEU A 96 -4.00 0.80 -1.91
C LEU A 96 -3.96 1.86 -3.02
N GLY A 97 -4.88 2.84 -2.99
CA GLY A 97 -4.93 3.96 -3.93
C GLY A 97 -5.29 3.55 -5.36
N THR A 98 -5.88 2.37 -5.53
CA THR A 98 -6.38 1.88 -6.82
C THR A 98 -7.80 1.38 -6.68
N SER A 99 -8.62 1.69 -7.67
CA SER A 99 -10.00 1.22 -7.78
C SER A 99 -10.30 0.77 -9.20
N ALA A 100 -11.37 0.05 -9.38
CA ALA A 100 -11.85 -0.42 -10.68
C ALA A 100 -13.37 -0.49 -10.70
N GLU A 101 -13.92 -0.45 -11.90
CA GLU A 101 -15.33 -0.71 -12.13
C GLU A 101 -15.47 -2.15 -12.65
N VAL A 102 -16.14 -3.00 -11.87
CA VAL A 102 -16.21 -4.44 -12.15
C VAL A 102 -17.64 -4.92 -12.29
N GLN A 103 -17.87 -5.83 -13.22
CA GLN A 103 -19.16 -6.50 -13.36
C GLN A 103 -19.22 -7.69 -12.40
N ARG A 104 -19.94 -7.53 -11.28
CA ARG A 104 -20.12 -8.59 -10.27
C ARG A 104 -21.60 -8.97 -10.07
N ILE A 105 -22.52 -8.23 -10.64
CA ILE A 105 -23.96 -8.48 -10.54
C ILE A 105 -24.56 -8.52 -11.94
N PHE A 106 -25.26 -9.61 -12.28
CA PHE A 106 -25.87 -9.75 -13.62
C PHE A 106 -27.04 -10.75 -13.60
N ARG A 107 -27.91 -10.69 -14.62
CA ARG A 107 -29.02 -11.64 -14.74
C ARG A 107 -28.52 -13.03 -15.11
N ARG A 108 -29.13 -14.04 -14.49
CA ARG A 108 -28.85 -15.43 -14.87
C ARG A 108 -29.54 -15.76 -16.19
N ALA A 109 -28.73 -16.05 -17.20
CA ALA A 109 -29.22 -16.51 -18.48
C ALA A 109 -28.25 -17.56 -19.08
N PRO A 110 -28.75 -18.58 -19.82
CA PRO A 110 -27.90 -19.64 -20.39
C PRO A 110 -26.79 -19.13 -21.31
N HIS A 111 -27.04 -18.02 -21.99
CA HIS A 111 -26.11 -17.40 -22.95
C HIS A 111 -25.15 -16.40 -22.31
N ILE A 112 -25.29 -16.09 -21.01
CA ILE A 112 -24.36 -15.26 -20.27
C ILE A 112 -23.30 -16.17 -19.65
N ARG A 113 -22.03 -16.03 -20.09
CA ARG A 113 -20.95 -16.93 -19.74
C ARG A 113 -19.65 -16.16 -19.48
N PHE A 114 -18.82 -16.71 -18.62
CA PHE A 114 -17.43 -16.31 -18.53
C PHE A 114 -16.63 -16.87 -19.69
N VAL A 115 -15.77 -16.05 -20.29
CA VAL A 115 -14.91 -16.37 -21.43
C VAL A 115 -13.49 -15.97 -21.12
N GLY A 116 -12.52 -16.82 -21.49
CA GLY A 116 -11.09 -16.62 -21.23
C GLY A 116 -10.57 -17.49 -20.09
N SER A 117 -9.54 -18.28 -20.36
CA SER A 117 -8.95 -19.18 -19.36
C SER A 117 -8.29 -18.43 -18.18
N ILE A 118 -7.83 -17.20 -18.42
CA ILE A 118 -7.31 -16.25 -17.45
C ILE A 118 -7.77 -14.84 -17.86
N HIS A 119 -7.95 -13.95 -16.86
CA HIS A 119 -8.56 -12.63 -17.04
C HIS A 119 -9.94 -12.75 -17.72
N GLU A 120 -10.70 -13.70 -17.22
CA GLU A 120 -12.02 -14.00 -17.74
C GLU A 120 -12.98 -12.84 -17.55
N HIS A 121 -13.81 -12.64 -18.51
CA HIS A 121 -14.87 -11.63 -18.52
C HIS A 121 -16.21 -12.25 -18.92
N ILE A 122 -17.29 -11.53 -18.65
CA ILE A 122 -18.64 -12.02 -18.98
C ILE A 122 -18.99 -11.60 -20.38
N GLU A 123 -19.42 -12.56 -21.20
CA GLU A 123 -19.94 -12.35 -22.55
C GLU A 123 -21.38 -12.83 -22.70
N ASN A 124 -22.08 -12.19 -23.62
CA ASN A 124 -23.37 -12.65 -24.12
C ASN A 124 -23.16 -13.44 -25.43
N LEU A 125 -23.28 -14.74 -25.35
CA LEU A 125 -23.05 -15.66 -26.47
C LEU A 125 -24.27 -15.83 -27.41
N SER A 126 -25.38 -15.09 -27.18
CA SER A 126 -26.57 -15.15 -28.07
C SER A 126 -26.38 -14.43 -29.41
N GLY A 127 -25.27 -13.66 -29.54
CA GLY A 127 -25.02 -12.80 -30.70
C GLY A 127 -25.70 -11.42 -30.61
N ASP A 128 -26.52 -11.18 -29.60
CA ASP A 128 -27.04 -9.86 -29.29
C ASP A 128 -25.97 -9.12 -28.43
N THR A 129 -25.42 -8.07 -29.02
CA THR A 129 -24.34 -7.27 -28.35
C THR A 129 -24.88 -6.14 -27.50
N ALA A 130 -26.16 -5.83 -27.56
CA ALA A 130 -26.77 -4.74 -26.79
C ALA A 130 -27.02 -5.16 -25.34
N ARG A 131 -26.00 -5.03 -24.48
CA ARG A 131 -26.14 -5.22 -23.05
C ARG A 131 -26.35 -3.87 -22.36
N GLN A 132 -27.40 -3.79 -21.55
CA GLN A 132 -27.63 -2.63 -20.72
C GLN A 132 -27.04 -2.90 -19.33
N MET A 133 -25.97 -2.19 -19.04
CA MET A 133 -25.33 -2.19 -17.73
C MET A 133 -25.54 -0.85 -17.05
N MET A 134 -25.74 -0.86 -15.76
CA MET A 134 -25.86 0.34 -14.95
C MET A 134 -24.81 0.32 -13.85
N ILE A 135 -24.24 1.50 -13.53
CA ILE A 135 -23.40 1.63 -12.34
C ILE A 135 -24.30 1.45 -11.12
N ALA A 136 -23.95 0.51 -10.25
CA ALA A 136 -24.71 0.23 -9.03
C ALA A 136 -24.63 1.40 -8.06
N PRO A 137 -25.75 2.10 -7.77
CA PRO A 137 -25.71 3.27 -6.91
C PRO A 137 -25.35 2.87 -5.48
N GLY A 138 -24.23 3.41 -4.98
CA GLY A 138 -23.80 3.25 -3.59
C GLY A 138 -23.43 1.81 -3.20
N LEU A 139 -23.02 0.97 -4.15
CA LEU A 139 -22.41 -0.33 -3.86
C LEU A 139 -20.92 -0.27 -4.09
N THR A 140 -20.17 -0.66 -3.06
CA THR A 140 -18.71 -0.78 -3.09
C THR A 140 -18.28 -2.17 -2.63
N LEU A 141 -17.34 -2.77 -3.36
CA LEU A 141 -16.63 -3.99 -2.99
C LEU A 141 -15.22 -3.64 -2.53
N TYR A 142 -14.76 -4.26 -1.46
CA TYR A 142 -13.36 -4.31 -1.11
C TYR A 142 -12.70 -5.54 -1.72
N HIS A 143 -11.49 -5.38 -2.24
CA HIS A 143 -10.68 -6.42 -2.83
C HIS A 143 -9.30 -6.46 -2.18
N THR A 144 -8.90 -7.62 -1.69
CA THR A 144 -7.64 -7.81 -0.95
C THR A 144 -6.53 -8.45 -1.78
N GLY A 145 -6.83 -8.91 -2.98
CA GLY A 145 -5.91 -9.66 -3.84
C GLY A 145 -4.71 -8.87 -4.40
N TYR A 146 -4.70 -7.54 -4.23
CA TYR A 146 -3.56 -6.67 -4.57
C TYR A 146 -2.67 -6.33 -3.38
N SER A 147 -2.92 -6.94 -2.21
CA SER A 147 -2.06 -6.75 -1.03
C SER A 147 -0.60 -7.11 -1.33
N PRO A 148 0.39 -6.35 -0.82
CA PRO A 148 1.82 -6.56 -1.12
C PRO A 148 2.30 -7.99 -0.89
N ARG A 149 1.73 -8.65 0.11
CA ARG A 149 2.05 -10.05 0.46
C ARG A 149 1.53 -11.06 -0.58
N ILE A 150 0.44 -10.75 -1.27
CA ILE A 150 -0.31 -11.66 -2.13
C ILE A 150 0.05 -11.46 -3.61
N ILE A 151 0.22 -10.20 -4.02
CA ILE A 151 0.25 -9.83 -5.43
C ILE A 151 1.36 -10.52 -6.23
N LYS A 152 2.56 -10.70 -5.65
CA LYS A 152 3.68 -11.35 -6.36
C LYS A 152 3.37 -12.81 -6.70
N GLY A 153 2.80 -13.58 -5.75
CA GLY A 153 2.41 -14.97 -6.00
C GLY A 153 1.29 -15.10 -7.04
N LYS A 154 0.32 -14.16 -7.01
CA LYS A 154 -0.76 -14.08 -8.00
C LYS A 154 -0.19 -13.77 -9.39
N SER A 155 0.68 -12.78 -9.51
CA SER A 155 1.31 -12.40 -10.77
C SER A 155 2.21 -13.49 -11.35
N GLN A 156 2.90 -14.26 -10.50
CA GLN A 156 3.71 -15.40 -10.94
C GLN A 156 2.83 -16.48 -11.58
N ARG A 157 1.74 -16.89 -10.91
CA ARG A 157 0.78 -17.86 -11.44
C ARG A 157 0.17 -17.38 -12.77
N ASP A 158 -0.25 -16.11 -12.81
CA ASP A 158 -0.91 -15.53 -13.98
C ASP A 158 0.06 -15.45 -15.16
N LEU A 159 1.33 -15.12 -14.92
CA LEU A 159 2.39 -15.14 -15.93
C LEU A 159 2.57 -16.55 -16.53
N GLU A 160 2.64 -17.58 -15.68
CA GLU A 160 2.80 -18.97 -16.13
C GLU A 160 1.63 -19.41 -17.03
N LEU A 161 0.39 -19.05 -16.68
CA LEU A 161 -0.80 -19.35 -17.47
C LEU A 161 -0.81 -18.60 -18.81
N LEU A 162 -0.44 -17.32 -18.82
CA LEU A 162 -0.34 -16.51 -20.05
C LEU A 162 0.71 -17.07 -20.99
N LEU A 163 1.90 -17.40 -20.50
CA LEU A 163 2.98 -17.98 -21.29
C LEU A 163 2.63 -19.37 -21.82
N ALA A 164 1.99 -20.22 -21.00
CA ALA A 164 1.52 -21.53 -21.43
C ALA A 164 0.47 -21.44 -22.55
N ARG A 165 -0.49 -20.50 -22.45
CA ARG A 165 -1.46 -20.21 -23.51
C ARG A 165 -0.76 -19.81 -24.80
N ARG A 166 0.18 -18.89 -24.71
CA ARG A 166 0.94 -18.38 -25.87
C ARG A 166 1.78 -19.49 -26.53
N ALA A 167 2.38 -20.39 -25.73
CA ALA A 167 3.13 -21.53 -26.24
C ALA A 167 2.28 -22.52 -27.05
N ARG A 168 0.98 -22.58 -26.81
CA ARG A 168 0.01 -23.36 -27.62
C ARG A 168 -0.43 -22.65 -28.90
N GLY A 169 0.09 -21.46 -29.19
CA GLY A 169 -0.33 -20.64 -30.33
C GLY A 169 -1.69 -19.94 -30.15
N GLU A 170 -2.20 -19.91 -28.93
CA GLU A 170 -3.40 -19.21 -28.55
C GLU A 170 -3.04 -17.79 -28.10
N SER A 171 -3.77 -16.79 -28.54
CA SER A 171 -3.62 -15.41 -28.09
C SER A 171 -4.98 -14.80 -27.77
N ALA A 172 -5.03 -13.94 -26.75
CA ALA A 172 -6.20 -13.14 -26.45
C ALA A 172 -5.87 -11.65 -26.57
N LYS A 173 -6.91 -10.83 -26.75
CA LYS A 173 -6.80 -9.40 -27.06
C LYS A 173 -5.95 -8.58 -26.09
N LEU A 174 -5.88 -8.96 -24.84
CA LEU A 174 -5.20 -8.19 -23.78
C LEU A 174 -3.92 -8.87 -23.26
N ASP A 175 -3.37 -9.85 -23.99
CA ASP A 175 -2.21 -10.61 -23.52
C ASP A 175 -0.99 -9.74 -23.24
N GLU A 176 -0.68 -8.80 -24.13
CA GLU A 176 0.46 -7.89 -23.96
C GLU A 176 0.27 -7.00 -22.74
N TYR A 177 -0.95 -6.51 -22.50
CA TYR A 177 -1.29 -5.70 -21.34
C TYR A 177 -1.11 -6.50 -20.04
N HIS A 178 -1.61 -7.72 -19.97
CA HIS A 178 -1.50 -8.54 -18.76
C HIS A 178 -0.08 -9.06 -18.52
N LEU A 179 0.65 -9.39 -19.59
CA LEU A 179 2.10 -9.72 -19.47
C LEU A 179 2.91 -8.55 -18.95
N MET A 180 2.63 -7.34 -19.43
CA MET A 180 3.23 -6.11 -18.92
C MET A 180 3.04 -5.98 -17.40
N ASP A 181 1.80 -6.12 -16.92
CA ASP A 181 1.49 -5.97 -15.50
C ASP A 181 2.11 -7.10 -14.64
N CYS A 182 2.11 -8.34 -15.13
CA CYS A 182 2.77 -9.46 -14.45
C CYS A 182 4.28 -9.20 -14.30
N TYR A 183 4.98 -8.88 -15.38
CA TYR A 183 6.42 -8.61 -15.33
C TYR A 183 6.76 -7.39 -14.49
N TYR A 184 5.95 -6.33 -14.56
CA TYR A 184 6.15 -5.14 -13.72
C TYR A 184 6.02 -5.48 -12.21
N THR A 185 4.99 -6.24 -11.84
CA THR A 185 4.78 -6.67 -10.45
C THR A 185 5.87 -7.61 -9.94
N LEU A 186 6.43 -8.43 -10.84
CA LEU A 186 7.55 -9.34 -10.55
C LEU A 186 8.92 -8.66 -10.64
N GLU A 187 8.95 -7.36 -10.89
CA GLU A 187 10.17 -6.53 -10.98
C GLU A 187 11.12 -6.94 -12.13
N ASP A 188 10.59 -7.67 -13.14
CA ASP A 188 11.31 -7.90 -14.41
C ASP A 188 11.07 -6.70 -15.34
N TYR A 189 11.71 -5.58 -15.03
CA TYR A 189 11.50 -4.31 -15.73
C TYR A 189 11.89 -4.35 -17.22
N PRO A 190 12.91 -5.09 -17.67
CA PRO A 190 13.17 -5.27 -19.09
C PRO A 190 12.01 -5.88 -19.86
N GLN A 191 11.40 -6.95 -19.32
CA GLN A 191 10.22 -7.57 -19.93
C GLN A 191 8.98 -6.67 -19.79
N ALA A 192 8.79 -6.04 -18.63
CA ALA A 192 7.72 -5.08 -18.43
C ALA A 192 7.76 -3.95 -19.46
N ALA A 193 8.93 -3.36 -19.71
CA ALA A 193 9.13 -2.32 -20.71
C ALA A 193 8.89 -2.84 -22.15
N HIS A 194 9.29 -4.10 -22.46
CA HIS A 194 9.02 -4.72 -23.74
C HIS A 194 7.51 -4.84 -23.99
N TYR A 195 6.77 -5.45 -23.06
CA TYR A 195 5.33 -5.64 -23.19
C TYR A 195 4.55 -4.33 -23.05
N ALA A 196 5.05 -3.35 -22.31
CA ALA A 196 4.46 -2.01 -22.25
C ALA A 196 4.47 -1.30 -23.62
N ARG A 197 5.55 -1.45 -24.39
CA ARG A 197 5.59 -0.94 -25.78
C ARG A 197 4.55 -1.64 -26.67
N LEU A 198 4.44 -2.97 -26.59
CA LEU A 198 3.46 -3.72 -27.35
C LEU A 198 2.01 -3.36 -26.94
N ALA A 199 1.73 -3.30 -25.65
CA ALA A 199 0.41 -2.93 -25.14
C ALA A 199 0.03 -1.48 -25.51
N ARG A 200 1.00 -0.55 -25.49
CA ARG A 200 0.80 0.84 -25.90
C ARG A 200 0.39 0.94 -27.38
N ASP A 201 1.01 0.14 -28.22
CA ASP A 201 0.80 0.17 -29.66
C ASP A 201 -0.39 -0.70 -30.09
N SER A 202 -0.94 -1.51 -29.20
CA SER A 202 -2.15 -2.33 -29.42
C SER A 202 -3.41 -1.48 -29.52
N ALA A 203 -4.35 -1.91 -30.37
CA ALA A 203 -5.70 -1.36 -30.41
C ALA A 203 -6.59 -1.90 -29.26
N ASP A 204 -6.26 -3.07 -28.73
CA ASP A 204 -7.00 -3.74 -27.67
C ASP A 204 -6.44 -3.32 -26.30
N ARG A 205 -7.23 -2.56 -25.54
CA ARG A 205 -6.88 -2.08 -24.18
C ARG A 205 -8.11 -2.18 -23.28
N PRO A 206 -7.92 -2.42 -21.96
CA PRO A 206 -9.02 -2.29 -21.02
C PRO A 206 -9.53 -0.84 -21.01
N VAL A 207 -10.84 -0.67 -21.00
CA VAL A 207 -11.48 0.66 -20.97
C VAL A 207 -11.02 1.41 -19.69
N GLY A 208 -10.58 2.67 -19.86
CA GLY A 208 -10.10 3.50 -18.76
C GLY A 208 -8.66 3.23 -18.32
N SER A 209 -7.96 2.32 -19.00
CA SER A 209 -6.56 1.96 -18.66
C SER A 209 -5.55 2.39 -19.73
N GLU A 210 -5.91 3.37 -20.56
CA GLU A 210 -5.07 3.86 -21.67
C GLU A 210 -3.73 4.42 -21.21
N ASN A 211 -3.68 4.97 -20.00
CA ASN A 211 -2.46 5.52 -19.40
C ASN A 211 -1.49 4.46 -18.86
N ARG A 212 -1.99 3.27 -18.51
CA ARG A 212 -1.20 2.24 -17.81
C ARG A 212 0.05 1.79 -18.58
N PRO A 213 0.00 1.46 -19.90
CA PRO A 213 1.19 1.08 -20.66
C PRO A 213 2.25 2.18 -20.71
N HIS A 214 1.85 3.44 -20.80
CA HIS A 214 2.78 4.57 -20.77
C HIS A 214 3.45 4.73 -19.40
N ALA A 215 2.67 4.63 -18.32
CA ALA A 215 3.19 4.73 -16.97
C ALA A 215 4.14 3.59 -16.63
N VAL A 216 3.78 2.34 -16.98
CA VAL A 216 4.64 1.17 -16.76
C VAL A 216 5.92 1.25 -17.57
N LEU A 217 5.84 1.69 -18.84
CA LEU A 217 7.04 1.89 -19.66
C LEU A 217 8.00 2.89 -19.01
N LEU A 218 7.49 4.07 -18.66
CA LEU A 218 8.30 5.12 -18.04
C LEU A 218 8.93 4.65 -16.72
N GLN A 219 8.13 4.06 -15.84
CA GLN A 219 8.60 3.53 -14.55
C GLN A 219 9.62 2.39 -14.74
N SER A 220 9.37 1.46 -15.67
CA SER A 220 10.30 0.35 -15.94
C SER A 220 11.64 0.86 -16.46
N LEU A 221 11.66 1.85 -17.36
CA LEU A 221 12.89 2.46 -17.86
C LEU A 221 13.68 3.13 -16.73
N ILE A 222 12.99 3.83 -15.82
CA ILE A 222 13.62 4.45 -14.65
C ILE A 222 14.22 3.38 -13.73
N LEU A 223 13.43 2.35 -13.40
CA LEU A 223 13.83 1.31 -12.43
C LEU A 223 14.93 0.38 -12.95
N MET A 224 15.03 0.18 -14.27
CA MET A 224 16.14 -0.58 -14.88
C MET A 224 17.39 0.26 -15.14
N GLY A 225 17.35 1.57 -14.85
CA GLY A 225 18.48 2.47 -15.06
C GLY A 225 18.76 2.74 -16.55
N ALA A 226 17.73 2.87 -17.37
CA ALA A 226 17.87 3.25 -18.77
C ALA A 226 18.50 4.65 -18.91
N SER A 227 18.97 5.01 -20.11
CA SER A 227 19.56 6.32 -20.34
C SER A 227 18.56 7.46 -20.16
N ASP A 228 19.04 8.64 -19.74
CA ASP A 228 18.23 9.86 -19.62
C ASP A 228 17.46 10.17 -20.92
N ALA A 229 18.05 9.87 -22.06
CA ALA A 229 17.44 10.08 -23.37
C ALA A 229 16.23 9.17 -23.60
N GLU A 230 16.34 7.88 -23.26
CA GLU A 230 15.23 6.92 -23.38
C GLU A 230 14.09 7.24 -22.41
N ILE A 231 14.43 7.61 -21.16
CA ILE A 231 13.44 8.00 -20.15
C ILE A 231 12.72 9.27 -20.60
N ARG A 232 13.46 10.25 -21.13
CA ARG A 232 12.90 11.49 -21.64
C ARG A 232 11.99 11.25 -22.84
N GLU A 233 12.40 10.42 -23.79
CA GLU A 233 11.60 10.05 -24.96
C GLU A 233 10.27 9.38 -24.53
N ALA A 234 10.32 8.44 -23.58
CA ALA A 234 9.14 7.78 -23.07
C ALA A 234 8.20 8.77 -22.35
N TYR A 235 8.74 9.69 -21.56
CA TYR A 235 7.97 10.75 -20.91
C TYR A 235 7.29 11.68 -21.92
N ASP A 236 8.04 12.18 -22.91
CA ASP A 236 7.52 13.10 -23.93
C ASP A 236 6.43 12.41 -24.79
N ALA A 237 6.61 11.12 -25.12
CA ALA A 237 5.62 10.33 -25.84
C ALA A 237 4.34 10.11 -25.01
N ALA A 238 4.45 9.84 -23.71
CA ALA A 238 3.32 9.69 -22.81
C ALA A 238 2.53 11.01 -22.69
N ARG A 239 3.23 12.13 -22.54
CA ARG A 239 2.64 13.47 -22.47
C ARG A 239 1.95 13.89 -23.78
N ALA A 240 2.50 13.49 -24.92
CA ALA A 240 1.88 13.77 -26.21
C ALA A 240 0.61 12.95 -26.44
N ALA A 241 0.57 11.70 -25.95
CA ALA A 241 -0.57 10.80 -26.10
C ALA A 241 -1.75 11.18 -25.15
N LEU A 242 -1.45 11.52 -23.91
CA LEU A 242 -2.43 11.78 -22.84
C LEU A 242 -1.99 13.02 -22.03
N PRO A 243 -2.13 14.23 -22.58
CA PRO A 243 -1.59 15.46 -22.01
C PRO A 243 -2.24 15.84 -20.66
N GLU A 244 -3.46 15.39 -20.40
CA GLU A 244 -4.20 15.66 -19.17
C GLU A 244 -3.80 14.78 -17.98
N LYS A 245 -3.01 13.70 -18.22
CA LYS A 245 -2.65 12.77 -17.14
C LYS A 245 -1.52 13.30 -16.27
N ALA A 246 -1.81 13.43 -14.98
CA ALA A 246 -0.89 13.90 -13.96
C ALA A 246 0.22 12.90 -13.60
N ASP A 247 0.00 11.61 -13.86
CA ASP A 247 0.91 10.53 -13.51
C ASP A 247 2.32 10.75 -14.07
N TYR A 248 2.41 11.12 -15.35
CA TYR A 248 3.69 11.22 -16.06
C TYR A 248 4.61 12.31 -15.50
N PRO A 249 4.17 13.57 -15.34
CA PRO A 249 5.04 14.58 -14.73
C PRO A 249 5.39 14.26 -13.27
N LEU A 250 4.50 13.62 -12.50
CA LEU A 250 4.82 13.21 -11.13
C LEU A 250 5.87 12.10 -11.08
N ILE A 251 5.79 11.10 -11.96
CA ILE A 251 6.79 10.03 -12.10
C ILE A 251 8.12 10.61 -12.55
N TYR A 252 8.11 11.44 -13.62
CA TYR A 252 9.31 12.06 -14.15
C TYR A 252 9.96 13.04 -13.18
N GLY A 253 9.15 13.77 -12.40
CA GLY A 253 9.61 14.64 -11.33
C GLY A 253 10.40 13.88 -10.27
N THR A 254 9.91 12.68 -9.87
CA THR A 254 10.61 11.82 -8.91
C THR A 254 11.96 11.34 -9.49
N TYR A 255 11.97 10.89 -10.74
CA TYR A 255 13.21 10.55 -11.43
C TYR A 255 14.21 11.73 -11.48
N ALA A 256 13.75 12.91 -11.91
CA ALA A 256 14.60 14.09 -12.00
C ALA A 256 15.14 14.52 -10.62
N TRP A 257 14.34 14.36 -9.56
CA TRP A 257 14.78 14.61 -8.20
C TRP A 257 15.92 13.68 -7.79
N ASP A 258 15.78 12.39 -8.04
CA ASP A 258 16.78 11.37 -7.67
C ASP A 258 18.09 11.54 -8.46
N GLN A 259 18.01 12.10 -9.69
CA GLN A 259 19.17 12.52 -10.48
C GLN A 259 19.73 13.89 -10.08
N SER A 260 19.17 14.53 -9.03
CA SER A 260 19.56 15.89 -8.60
C SER A 260 19.26 17.01 -9.62
N TYR A 261 18.35 16.76 -10.57
CA TYR A 261 17.85 17.78 -11.51
C TYR A 261 16.70 18.59 -10.88
N PHE A 262 16.99 19.25 -9.76
CA PHE A 262 15.97 19.85 -8.88
C PHE A 262 15.04 20.85 -9.58
N MET A 263 15.55 21.68 -10.48
CA MET A 263 14.70 22.62 -11.23
C MET A 263 13.70 21.90 -12.14
N THR A 264 14.16 20.86 -12.83
CA THR A 264 13.32 20.01 -13.68
C THR A 264 12.28 19.26 -12.83
N ALA A 265 12.70 18.72 -11.69
CA ALA A 265 11.80 18.03 -10.74
C ALA A 265 10.69 18.95 -10.24
N CYS A 266 11.04 20.15 -9.78
CA CYS A 266 10.06 21.13 -9.28
C CYS A 266 9.06 21.54 -10.38
N ALA A 267 9.52 21.77 -11.61
CA ALA A 267 8.64 22.10 -12.72
C ALA A 267 7.69 20.95 -13.07
N ALA A 268 8.20 19.70 -13.07
CA ALA A 268 7.41 18.52 -13.32
C ALA A 268 6.37 18.25 -12.20
N TYR A 269 6.75 18.41 -10.94
CA TYR A 269 5.82 18.28 -9.82
C TYR A 269 4.71 19.34 -9.86
N ALA A 270 5.06 20.62 -10.11
CA ALA A 270 4.09 21.69 -10.24
C ALA A 270 3.08 21.42 -11.36
N GLU A 271 3.56 20.96 -12.51
CA GLU A 271 2.70 20.56 -13.64
C GLU A 271 1.81 19.37 -13.27
N GLY A 272 2.37 18.33 -12.63
CA GLY A 272 1.61 17.16 -12.20
C GLY A 272 0.52 17.49 -11.18
N ILE A 273 0.81 18.35 -10.21
CA ILE A 273 -0.17 18.83 -9.22
C ILE A 273 -1.29 19.59 -9.92
N ARG A 274 -0.96 20.54 -10.80
CA ARG A 274 -1.95 21.30 -11.57
C ARG A 274 -2.87 20.37 -12.40
N LEU A 275 -2.31 19.41 -13.11
CA LEU A 275 -3.08 18.46 -13.91
C LEU A 275 -3.97 17.57 -13.03
N HIS A 276 -3.49 17.18 -11.85
CA HIS A 276 -4.31 16.46 -10.90
C HIS A 276 -5.50 17.30 -10.44
N GLU A 277 -5.30 18.55 -10.04
CA GLU A 277 -6.37 19.43 -9.60
C GLU A 277 -7.43 19.69 -10.68
N GLU A 278 -7.01 19.77 -11.96
CA GLU A 278 -7.88 20.03 -13.10
C GLU A 278 -8.63 18.81 -13.62
N HIS A 279 -8.02 17.61 -13.55
CA HIS A 279 -8.48 16.42 -14.30
C HIS A 279 -8.65 15.16 -13.45
N TYR A 280 -8.41 15.23 -12.13
CA TYR A 280 -8.49 14.04 -11.27
C TYR A 280 -9.82 13.31 -11.41
N ARG A 281 -9.72 11.98 -11.56
CA ARG A 281 -10.82 11.05 -11.42
C ARG A 281 -10.51 10.06 -10.31
N GLU A 282 -11.53 9.64 -9.59
CA GLU A 282 -11.38 8.64 -8.54
C GLU A 282 -10.67 7.38 -9.09
N GLY A 283 -9.59 6.98 -8.40
CA GLY A 283 -8.75 5.86 -8.85
C GLY A 283 -7.56 6.23 -9.74
N ASP A 284 -7.37 7.50 -10.10
CA ASP A 284 -6.14 7.92 -10.80
C ASP A 284 -4.91 7.73 -9.90
N PHE A 285 -3.87 7.13 -10.47
CA PHE A 285 -2.64 6.81 -9.75
C PHE A 285 -1.89 8.05 -9.25
N SER A 286 -2.11 9.19 -9.87
CA SER A 286 -1.54 10.48 -9.46
C SER A 286 -1.76 10.80 -7.98
N ALA A 287 -2.91 10.42 -7.40
CA ALA A 287 -3.20 10.64 -5.99
C ALA A 287 -2.17 9.98 -5.05
N VAL A 288 -1.61 8.83 -5.45
CA VAL A 288 -0.58 8.10 -4.68
C VAL A 288 0.77 8.81 -4.76
N LEU A 289 1.03 9.56 -5.83
CA LEU A 289 2.30 10.25 -6.08
C LEU A 289 2.36 11.65 -5.45
N LEU A 290 1.21 12.28 -5.23
CA LEU A 290 1.11 13.65 -4.71
C LEU A 290 1.84 13.87 -3.37
N PRO A 291 1.72 12.99 -2.35
CA PRO A 291 2.41 13.21 -1.09
C PRO A 291 3.92 13.35 -1.26
N THR A 292 4.52 12.55 -2.14
CA THR A 292 5.94 12.65 -2.46
C THR A 292 6.26 13.97 -3.18
N ALA A 293 5.43 14.36 -4.16
CA ALA A 293 5.64 15.60 -4.89
C ALA A 293 5.62 16.84 -3.98
N TYR A 294 4.61 16.95 -3.11
CA TYR A 294 4.53 18.05 -2.16
C TYR A 294 5.68 18.05 -1.16
N MET A 295 6.11 16.87 -0.67
CA MET A 295 7.24 16.78 0.24
C MET A 295 8.55 17.27 -0.44
N ARG A 296 8.80 16.85 -1.69
CA ARG A 296 9.97 17.28 -2.46
C ARG A 296 9.94 18.77 -2.79
N LEU A 297 8.77 19.34 -3.07
CA LEU A 297 8.62 20.80 -3.21
C LEU A 297 8.94 21.52 -1.90
N GLY A 298 8.55 20.97 -0.75
CA GLY A 298 8.93 21.49 0.57
C GLY A 298 10.44 21.47 0.79
N GLU A 299 11.12 20.37 0.44
CA GLU A 299 12.58 20.26 0.50
C GLU A 299 13.27 21.28 -0.45
N ALA A 300 12.73 21.46 -1.66
CA ALA A 300 13.21 22.47 -2.61
C ALA A 300 13.00 23.90 -2.11
N ALA A 301 11.92 24.18 -1.40
CA ALA A 301 11.64 25.46 -0.76
C ALA A 301 12.70 25.77 0.34
N LEU A 302 13.09 24.77 1.12
CA LEU A 302 14.19 24.91 2.07
C LEU A 302 15.51 25.30 1.40
N MET A 303 15.85 24.67 0.27
CA MET A 303 17.07 25.00 -0.48
C MET A 303 17.09 26.47 -0.94
N ARG A 304 15.91 27.07 -1.13
CA ARG A 304 15.72 28.49 -1.47
C ARG A 304 15.54 29.41 -0.27
N ASN A 305 15.62 28.88 0.96
CA ASN A 305 15.32 29.57 2.22
C ASN A 305 13.87 30.09 2.31
N ALA A 306 12.93 29.48 1.60
CA ALA A 306 11.50 29.81 1.63
C ALA A 306 10.79 28.98 2.72
N ARG A 307 10.98 29.35 3.99
CA ARG A 307 10.61 28.55 5.17
C ARG A 307 9.11 28.28 5.26
N GLU A 308 8.27 29.26 5.04
CA GLU A 308 6.80 29.13 5.10
C GLU A 308 6.30 28.18 4.00
N GLU A 309 6.80 28.36 2.78
CA GLU A 309 6.46 27.46 1.65
C GLU A 309 6.88 26.01 1.93
N ALA A 310 8.05 25.81 2.57
CA ALA A 310 8.53 24.49 2.94
C ALA A 310 7.60 23.80 3.93
N ILE A 311 7.17 24.50 4.97
CA ILE A 311 6.24 23.97 5.98
C ILE A 311 4.88 23.65 5.34
N LEU A 312 4.30 24.59 4.58
CA LEU A 312 2.97 24.41 3.96
C LEU A 312 2.96 23.22 2.97
N SER A 313 4.00 23.09 2.16
CA SER A 313 4.09 21.97 1.21
C SER A 313 4.22 20.62 1.95
N ALA A 314 5.07 20.55 2.96
CA ALA A 314 5.26 19.34 3.74
C ALA A 314 4.03 18.97 4.60
N GLU A 315 3.34 19.96 5.14
CA GLU A 315 2.04 19.78 5.82
C GLU A 315 0.99 19.22 4.87
N HIS A 316 0.91 19.76 3.65
CA HIS A 316 0.00 19.23 2.63
C HIS A 316 0.29 17.77 2.29
N ALA A 317 1.56 17.40 2.14
CA ALA A 317 1.99 16.02 1.93
C ALA A 317 1.50 15.09 3.05
N LEU A 318 1.63 15.51 4.31
CA LEU A 318 1.15 14.74 5.46
C LEU A 318 -0.37 14.61 5.49
N ARG A 319 -1.12 15.66 5.15
CA ARG A 319 -2.60 15.60 5.10
C ARG A 319 -3.10 14.58 4.08
N LEU A 320 -2.38 14.41 2.97
CA LEU A 320 -2.72 13.42 1.93
C LEU A 320 -2.44 11.98 2.38
N ASN A 321 -1.41 11.76 3.21
CA ASN A 321 -1.07 10.42 3.70
C ASN A 321 -0.50 10.47 5.14
N PRO A 322 -1.35 10.71 6.15
CA PRO A 322 -0.92 11.02 7.50
C PRO A 322 -0.22 9.84 8.21
N ARG A 323 -0.59 8.59 7.92
CA ARG A 323 -0.01 7.42 8.60
C ARG A 323 1.24 6.85 7.92
N HIS A 324 1.81 7.56 6.95
CA HIS A 324 3.06 7.15 6.31
C HIS A 324 4.28 7.67 7.10
N ALA A 325 4.87 6.81 7.92
CA ALA A 325 5.97 7.19 8.81
C ALA A 325 7.17 7.85 8.10
N PRO A 326 7.62 7.43 6.89
CA PRO A 326 8.66 8.13 6.15
C PRO A 326 8.32 9.57 5.78
N LEU A 327 7.06 9.88 5.44
CA LEU A 327 6.62 11.27 5.18
C LEU A 327 6.64 12.11 6.46
N LEU A 328 6.15 11.57 7.57
CA LEU A 328 6.22 12.25 8.86
C LEU A 328 7.69 12.52 9.25
N ALA A 329 8.59 11.55 9.07
CA ALA A 329 10.00 11.74 9.31
C ALA A 329 10.63 12.83 8.40
N ALA A 330 10.21 12.91 7.13
CA ALA A 330 10.65 13.97 6.21
C ALA A 330 10.13 15.34 6.67
N PHE A 331 8.86 15.44 7.05
CA PHE A 331 8.27 16.64 7.62
C PHE A 331 9.05 17.12 8.85
N LEU A 332 9.39 16.22 9.77
CA LEU A 332 10.16 16.56 10.98
C LEU A 332 11.56 17.10 10.64
N ARG A 333 12.21 16.59 9.58
CA ARG A 333 13.48 17.17 9.10
C ARG A 333 13.30 18.61 8.59
N ILE A 334 12.20 18.89 7.90
CA ILE A 334 11.87 20.25 7.45
C ILE A 334 11.63 21.16 8.66
N MET A 335 10.84 20.73 9.65
CA MET A 335 10.59 21.49 10.88
C MET A 335 11.88 21.80 11.63
N ALA A 336 12.76 20.83 11.76
CA ALA A 336 14.08 21.03 12.38
C ALA A 336 14.96 22.02 11.59
N ALA A 337 14.94 21.95 10.25
CA ALA A 337 15.72 22.84 9.39
C ALA A 337 15.25 24.32 9.42
N VAL A 338 13.99 24.54 9.79
CA VAL A 338 13.44 25.90 9.97
C VAL A 338 13.50 26.38 11.42
N ASP A 339 14.11 25.62 12.32
CA ASP A 339 14.19 25.89 13.76
C ASP A 339 12.80 26.06 14.41
N ALA A 340 11.82 25.26 13.98
CA ALA A 340 10.49 25.29 14.56
C ALA A 340 10.53 24.74 16.00
N ASP A 341 9.84 25.42 16.92
CA ASP A 341 9.71 24.93 18.28
C ASP A 341 8.70 23.78 18.41
N ASP A 342 8.80 23.02 19.51
CA ASP A 342 7.91 21.88 19.75
C ASP A 342 6.43 22.27 19.88
N ALA A 343 6.12 23.52 20.28
CA ALA A 343 4.74 23.98 20.41
C ALA A 343 4.10 24.16 19.04
N ALA A 344 4.81 24.80 18.10
CA ALA A 344 4.36 24.97 16.70
C ALA A 344 4.24 23.60 16.03
N LEU A 345 5.20 22.70 16.23
CA LEU A 345 5.13 21.33 15.71
C LEU A 345 3.90 20.58 16.22
N ILE A 346 3.64 20.60 17.53
CA ILE A 346 2.47 19.96 18.16
C ILE A 346 1.17 20.55 17.64
N GLU A 347 1.10 21.87 17.41
CA GLU A 347 -0.07 22.53 16.86
C GLU A 347 -0.39 22.02 15.46
N ILE A 348 0.60 21.97 14.56
CA ILE A 348 0.43 21.45 13.21
C ILE A 348 0.00 19.97 13.23
N LEU A 349 0.68 19.14 14.02
CA LEU A 349 0.35 17.72 14.11
C LEU A 349 -1.07 17.49 14.66
N ASN A 350 -1.51 18.28 15.66
CA ASN A 350 -2.89 18.21 16.16
C ASN A 350 -3.95 18.69 15.16
N GLY A 351 -3.55 19.43 14.13
CA GLY A 351 -4.41 19.81 13.01
C GLY A 351 -4.56 18.72 11.94
N ILE A 352 -3.71 17.69 12.00
CA ILE A 352 -3.66 16.59 11.01
C ILE A 352 -4.15 15.27 11.63
N TYR A 353 -3.76 14.99 12.87
CA TYR A 353 -3.95 13.70 13.53
C TYR A 353 -4.93 13.80 14.70
N ASP A 354 -5.60 12.69 14.98
CA ASP A 354 -6.34 12.55 16.24
C ASP A 354 -5.35 12.40 17.42
N ARG A 355 -5.55 13.23 18.45
CA ARG A 355 -4.63 13.34 19.59
C ARG A 355 -4.53 12.08 20.45
N GLU A 356 -5.56 11.21 20.40
CA GLU A 356 -5.63 9.99 21.19
C GLU A 356 -5.46 8.76 20.30
N ALA A 357 -6.22 8.68 19.21
CA ALA A 357 -6.16 7.53 18.30
C ALA A 357 -4.79 7.37 17.62
N ASP A 358 -4.13 8.47 17.24
CA ASP A 358 -2.83 8.45 16.58
C ASP A 358 -1.64 8.63 17.55
N ALA A 359 -1.90 8.76 18.86
CA ALA A 359 -0.88 9.07 19.86
C ALA A 359 0.29 8.07 19.88
N ALA A 360 0.02 6.78 19.76
CA ALA A 360 1.05 5.74 19.77
C ALA A 360 1.97 5.82 18.53
N PHE A 361 1.38 6.05 17.37
CA PHE A 361 2.11 6.25 16.11
C PHE A 361 3.00 7.50 16.19
N LEU A 362 2.42 8.64 16.57
CA LEU A 362 3.15 9.91 16.68
C LEU A 362 4.29 9.82 17.71
N ALA A 363 4.01 9.31 18.92
CA ALA A 363 5.05 9.17 19.95
C ALA A 363 6.24 8.34 19.43
N THR A 364 5.96 7.25 18.72
CA THR A 364 6.99 6.35 18.18
C THR A 364 7.87 7.03 17.13
N VAL A 365 7.26 7.71 16.15
CA VAL A 365 7.99 8.38 15.07
C VAL A 365 8.78 9.59 15.60
N LEU A 366 8.17 10.41 16.45
CA LEU A 366 8.82 11.58 17.07
C LEU A 366 10.01 11.20 17.92
N ALA A 367 9.91 10.12 18.71
CA ALA A 367 11.04 9.62 19.50
C ALA A 367 12.18 9.09 18.61
N GLY A 368 11.85 8.51 17.45
CA GLY A 368 12.84 8.07 16.47
C GLY A 368 13.51 9.22 15.71
N ALA A 369 12.83 10.35 15.61
CA ALA A 369 13.32 11.56 14.94
C ALA A 369 14.02 12.56 15.87
N ASP A 370 14.28 12.19 17.12
CA ASP A 370 14.94 13.01 18.14
C ASP A 370 14.16 14.32 18.48
N VAL A 371 12.83 14.21 18.57
CA VAL A 371 11.92 15.29 19.00
C VAL A 371 11.28 14.91 20.33
N PRO A 372 12.06 14.98 21.44
CA PRO A 372 11.69 14.32 22.69
C PRO A 372 10.46 14.91 23.39
N LEU A 373 10.29 16.23 23.38
CA LEU A 373 9.17 16.87 24.09
C LEU A 373 7.84 16.57 23.41
N ALA A 374 7.79 16.64 22.07
CA ALA A 374 6.61 16.25 21.32
C ALA A 374 6.32 14.74 21.43
N ALA A 375 7.35 13.89 21.43
CA ALA A 375 7.19 12.45 21.68
C ALA A 375 6.55 12.16 23.03
N LEU A 376 7.00 12.82 24.09
CA LEU A 376 6.45 12.70 25.45
C LEU A 376 5.01 13.28 25.55
N TYR A 377 4.71 14.34 24.79
CA TYR A 377 3.35 14.90 24.72
C TYR A 377 2.35 13.86 24.23
N TYR A 378 2.67 13.10 23.15
CA TYR A 378 1.81 12.05 22.63
C TYR A 378 1.88 10.74 23.43
N ASP A 379 3.06 10.38 23.98
CA ASP A 379 3.16 9.21 24.86
C ASP A 379 2.22 9.30 26.08
N ARG A 380 2.03 10.49 26.66
CA ARG A 380 1.06 10.70 27.76
C ARG A 380 -0.39 10.38 27.37
N ARG A 381 -0.74 10.41 26.09
CA ARG A 381 -2.07 10.15 25.54
C ARG A 381 -2.21 8.74 24.96
N SER A 382 -1.09 8.14 24.58
CA SER A 382 -1.04 6.80 24.00
C SER A 382 -1.54 5.73 24.99
N THR A 383 -2.21 4.71 24.46
CA THR A 383 -2.51 3.47 25.19
C THR A 383 -1.27 2.58 25.31
N ALA A 384 -0.38 2.62 24.30
CA ALA A 384 0.90 1.91 24.30
C ALA A 384 2.02 2.84 24.81
N LYS A 385 2.11 2.93 26.12
CA LYS A 385 3.08 3.81 26.80
C LYS A 385 4.52 3.36 26.61
N PHE A 386 5.44 4.32 26.50
CA PHE A 386 6.86 4.03 26.60
C PHE A 386 7.22 3.46 27.98
N SER A 387 8.28 2.66 28.03
CA SER A 387 8.84 2.23 29.29
C SER A 387 9.28 3.43 30.14
N PRO A 388 9.25 3.34 31.47
CA PRO A 388 9.71 4.43 32.34
C PRO A 388 11.10 4.93 31.97
N ARG A 389 12.00 4.03 31.62
CA ARG A 389 13.37 4.34 31.20
C ARG A 389 13.40 5.16 29.91
N ARG A 390 12.62 4.78 28.88
CA ARG A 390 12.55 5.53 27.62
C ARG A 390 12.02 6.95 27.82
N ARG A 391 11.07 7.13 28.75
CA ARG A 391 10.58 8.46 29.14
C ARG A 391 11.66 9.31 29.79
N LEU A 392 12.45 8.73 30.68
CA LEU A 392 13.56 9.42 31.32
C LEU A 392 14.63 9.87 30.31
N LEU A 393 14.95 9.01 29.33
CA LEU A 393 15.88 9.35 28.26
C LEU A 393 15.36 10.51 27.39
N LEU A 394 14.09 10.46 27.00
CA LEU A 394 13.46 11.53 26.21
C LEU A 394 13.33 12.84 27.00
N ALA A 395 13.20 12.77 28.32
CA ALA A 395 13.19 13.94 29.21
C ALA A 395 14.59 14.53 29.46
N GLY A 396 15.66 13.97 28.90
CA GLY A 396 17.03 14.39 29.14
C GLY A 396 17.60 13.90 30.48
N GLU A 397 16.87 13.03 31.19
CA GLU A 397 17.25 12.48 32.50
C GLU A 397 18.14 11.23 32.35
N ALA A 398 19.24 11.35 31.61
CA ALA A 398 20.13 10.23 31.26
C ALA A 398 20.66 9.48 32.50
N ASN A 399 20.97 10.18 33.57
CA ASN A 399 21.45 9.57 34.83
C ASN A 399 20.36 8.73 35.52
N ALA A 400 19.12 9.22 35.55
CA ALA A 400 17.99 8.48 36.09
C ALA A 400 17.62 7.26 35.22
N ALA A 401 17.70 7.40 33.90
CA ALA A 401 17.53 6.30 32.97
C ALA A 401 18.61 5.23 33.14
N ALA A 402 19.87 5.62 33.31
CA ALA A 402 20.97 4.72 33.58
C ALA A 402 20.81 4.01 34.93
N ALA A 403 20.39 4.71 35.97
CA ALA A 403 20.11 4.10 37.28
C ALA A 403 18.99 3.05 37.19
N SER A 404 17.92 3.36 36.49
CA SER A 404 16.80 2.40 36.21
C SER A 404 17.26 1.15 35.44
N LEU A 405 18.15 1.30 34.45
CA LEU A 405 18.72 0.17 33.75
C LEU A 405 19.61 -0.69 34.64
N ILE A 406 20.42 -0.03 35.50
CA ILE A 406 21.29 -0.64 36.49
C ILE A 406 20.48 -1.53 37.42
N GLU A 407 19.42 -1.00 37.99
CA GLU A 407 18.54 -1.69 38.94
C GLU A 407 17.88 -2.93 38.28
N GLU A 408 17.44 -2.80 37.03
CA GLU A 408 16.87 -3.90 36.26
C GLU A 408 17.90 -4.99 35.90
N MET A 409 19.13 -4.58 35.56
CA MET A 409 20.25 -5.51 35.30
C MET A 409 20.73 -6.24 36.58
N GLU A 410 20.74 -5.53 37.72
CA GLU A 410 21.03 -6.16 39.01
C GLU A 410 19.98 -7.20 39.38
N CYS A 411 18.68 -6.86 39.19
CA CYS A 411 17.58 -7.82 39.37
C CYS A 411 17.69 -9.01 38.42
N ALA A 412 17.93 -8.76 37.12
CA ALA A 412 18.06 -9.82 36.12
C ALA A 412 19.31 -10.69 36.33
N ALA A 413 20.44 -10.10 36.80
CA ALA A 413 21.63 -10.85 37.17
C ALA A 413 21.42 -11.70 38.41
N ALA A 414 20.67 -11.19 39.40
CA ALA A 414 20.31 -11.95 40.60
C ALA A 414 19.36 -13.14 40.24
N VAL A 415 18.37 -12.89 39.40
CA VAL A 415 17.45 -13.94 38.89
C VAL A 415 18.21 -14.92 37.99
N GLY A 416 19.07 -14.44 37.09
CA GLY A 416 19.88 -15.26 36.21
C GLY A 416 20.91 -16.12 36.95
N ALA A 417 21.48 -15.61 38.03
CA ALA A 417 22.36 -16.37 38.93
C ALA A 417 21.58 -17.46 39.68
N ALA A 418 20.32 -17.19 40.07
CA ALA A 418 19.43 -18.19 40.69
C ALA A 418 18.92 -19.25 39.69
N CYS A 419 18.72 -18.89 38.41
CA CYS A 419 18.16 -19.76 37.38
C CYS A 419 19.18 -20.31 36.38
N GLY A 420 20.45 -19.90 36.41
CA GLY A 420 21.51 -20.38 35.50
C GLY A 420 21.42 -19.83 34.06
N THR A 421 20.65 -18.77 33.80
CA THR A 421 20.43 -18.19 32.46
C THR A 421 21.22 -16.89 32.24
N MET A 422 21.63 -16.65 30.98
CA MET A 422 22.32 -15.42 30.56
C MET A 422 21.33 -14.25 30.31
N LEU A 423 21.83 -13.03 30.25
CA LEU A 423 21.05 -11.81 29.93
C LEU A 423 20.26 -12.00 28.62
N SER A 424 19.01 -11.57 28.58
CA SER A 424 18.17 -11.66 27.41
C SER A 424 18.66 -10.74 26.27
N HIS A 425 18.28 -11.08 25.02
CA HIS A 425 18.62 -10.30 23.84
C HIS A 425 18.11 -8.85 23.92
N GLU A 426 17.00 -8.62 24.61
CA GLU A 426 16.37 -7.31 24.84
C GLU A 426 17.20 -6.45 25.79
N GLN A 427 17.79 -7.04 26.82
CA GLN A 427 18.71 -6.38 27.75
C GLN A 427 20.05 -6.02 27.09
N GLN A 428 20.55 -6.88 26.19
CA GLN A 428 21.76 -6.60 25.39
C GLN A 428 21.49 -5.46 24.38
N SER A 429 20.29 -5.44 23.74
CA SER A 429 19.88 -4.39 22.82
C SER A 429 19.67 -3.04 23.52
N ALA A 430 19.09 -3.04 24.73
CA ALA A 430 18.95 -1.83 25.54
C ALA A 430 20.32 -1.24 25.93
N LEU A 431 21.29 -2.08 26.23
CA LEU A 431 22.67 -1.65 26.48
C LEU A 431 23.33 -1.03 25.24
N ALA A 432 23.13 -1.65 24.08
CA ALA A 432 23.66 -1.16 22.80
C ALA A 432 23.04 0.17 22.37
N MET A 433 21.76 0.41 22.67
CA MET A 433 21.08 1.69 22.38
C MET A 433 21.53 2.84 23.29
N LEU A 434 21.97 2.55 24.50
CA LEU A 434 22.51 3.55 25.44
C LEU A 434 23.94 3.96 25.11
N LEU A 435 24.70 3.12 24.45
CA LEU A 435 26.13 3.31 24.22
C LEU A 435 26.54 4.28 23.10
N PRO A 436 25.81 4.56 22.00
CA PRO A 436 26.41 5.28 20.86
C PRO A 436 26.40 6.81 20.94
N ARG A 437 25.54 7.48 21.70
CA ARG A 437 25.38 8.94 21.63
C ARG A 437 25.84 9.74 22.88
N SER A 438 25.96 9.10 24.02
CA SER A 438 26.38 9.73 25.24
C SER A 438 27.45 8.95 26.00
N CYS A 439 28.19 8.08 25.31
CA CYS A 439 29.13 7.14 25.89
C CYS A 439 30.19 7.77 26.78
N THR A 440 30.68 8.98 26.46
CA THR A 440 31.74 9.64 27.22
C THR A 440 31.23 10.22 28.54
N GLU A 441 30.02 10.79 28.58
CA GLU A 441 29.46 11.41 29.79
C GLU A 441 28.79 10.39 30.71
N VAL A 442 28.02 9.45 30.16
CA VAL A 442 27.36 8.40 30.97
C VAL A 442 28.35 7.38 31.51
N LEU A 443 29.39 7.03 30.73
CA LEU A 443 30.46 6.14 31.19
C LEU A 443 31.43 6.83 32.16
N ALA A 444 31.54 8.16 32.13
CA ALA A 444 32.31 8.96 33.08
C ALA A 444 31.59 9.15 34.44
N ALA A 445 30.26 8.93 34.48
CA ALA A 445 29.51 9.04 35.74
C ALA A 445 30.04 8.00 36.76
N PRO A 446 30.36 8.39 37.99
CA PRO A 446 30.94 7.50 39.01
C PRO A 446 30.07 6.26 39.31
N GLU A 447 28.78 6.36 39.08
CA GLU A 447 27.81 5.27 39.27
C GLU A 447 27.83 4.24 38.13
N ALA A 448 27.91 4.69 36.86
CA ALA A 448 28.08 3.82 35.71
C ALA A 448 29.40 3.04 35.77
N GLN A 449 30.47 3.70 36.20
CA GLN A 449 31.78 3.09 36.44
C GLN A 449 31.78 2.05 37.59
N ARG A 450 31.03 2.31 38.66
CA ARG A 450 30.86 1.35 39.77
C ARG A 450 30.11 0.09 39.28
N MET A 451 29.12 0.25 38.41
CA MET A 451 28.34 -0.86 37.91
C MET A 451 29.07 -1.69 36.87
N LEU A 452 29.75 -1.05 35.90
CA LEU A 452 30.58 -1.79 34.94
C LEU A 452 31.58 -2.69 35.68
N ARG A 453 32.16 -2.20 36.79
CA ARG A 453 33.03 -2.99 37.66
C ARG A 453 32.28 -4.11 38.40
N ARG A 454 31.00 -3.94 38.73
CA ARG A 454 30.18 -4.95 39.42
C ARG A 454 29.71 -6.05 38.45
N VAL A 455 29.32 -5.67 37.23
CA VAL A 455 28.97 -6.63 36.12
C VAL A 455 30.23 -7.41 35.71
N ALA A 456 31.37 -6.77 35.57
CA ALA A 456 32.65 -7.46 35.27
C ALA A 456 32.99 -8.49 36.34
N ARG A 457 32.87 -8.16 37.66
CA ARG A 457 33.09 -9.12 38.75
C ARG A 457 32.09 -10.28 38.76
N LEU A 458 30.86 -10.07 38.38
CA LEU A 458 29.85 -11.15 38.26
C LEU A 458 30.14 -12.08 37.09
N ALA A 459 30.78 -11.55 36.03
CA ALA A 459 31.24 -12.38 34.88
C ALA A 459 32.53 -13.18 35.25
N GLU A 460 33.42 -12.62 36.05
CA GLU A 460 34.65 -13.31 36.53
C GLU A 460 34.40 -14.44 37.53
N VAL A 461 33.34 -14.38 38.32
CA VAL A 461 32.95 -15.45 39.27
C VAL A 461 32.37 -16.68 38.57
N ARG A 462 32.18 -16.66 37.23
CA ARG A 462 31.65 -17.76 36.43
C ARG A 462 32.69 -18.45 35.54
N GLN A 463 33.96 -18.08 35.56
CA GLN A 463 35.11 -18.84 35.05
C GLN A 463 35.77 -19.66 36.16
#